data_47e6e1c091ce75be4f7518a463445cba
#
_entry.id   47e6e1c091ce75be4f7518a463445cba
#
_cell.length_a   1.000
_cell.length_b   1.000
_cell.length_c   1.000
_cell.angle_alpha   90.00
_cell.angle_beta   90.00
_cell.angle_gamma   90.00
#
_symmetry.space_group_name_H-M   'P 1'
#
loop_
_entity.id
_entity.type
_entity.pdbx_description
1 polymer ?
#
loop_
_entity_poly.entity_id
_entity_poly.type
_entity_poly.pdbx_seq_one_letter_code
_entity_poly.pdbx_strand_id
1 'polypeptide(L)'
;MKLVIYAGYYSPPYSPETIDEIGLGGTEQCIINLAKTLKSQNPIWDVWVVGGVVYGDYDGVMYRPTQDFKNEVDSVDIIIGTSYIHYIKEFEDIDYTESIFWVHNTDYFTWWNGKELPNHQQLLQDSRLNSIVCLTEWHKNKFIEQFPEIKDKIKVIGNGVDITKFKIGNKNPNQYIYTSHAERGLFQLLQEWGDIKSNNPKATLKISTPEYGLEYYNIYFKDLVDNLDGIEFLGTLPQHELYELMAESTYWYYPSSYEETFCITALEMLGHKVQPITWEWGGLKETLNGFDTLNTTEVIDWDQVPNYLDECTWDSRVNKHWNSLITKTHMNLELFYVLALQETPEIVEKCNNITLPSPTEYFIKPGFDARKMSQEDWDKFGVAKHSRWNIEGSNKWWKRDVMEGELGCGLSHVDTWVDSYRRGLETTLILEEDFYEDTPVDWAQVEELLNRGYDLIYLGRNALEASLEKPIEGLDGWVEPDYTYNSHAYILSKRGVQILVEEYMEQYKSEMFAFDEFLSITFGMTHRQDILAEYSGK
;
A
#
# COMPACT_ATOMS: atom_id res chain seq x y z
N MET A 1 1.35 14.46 2.48
CA MET A 1 2.57 13.71 2.19
C MET A 1 3.05 14.06 0.79
N LYS A 2 4.36 14.35 0.62
CA LYS A 2 5.03 14.51 -0.68
C LYS A 2 5.77 13.23 -1.03
N LEU A 3 5.39 12.59 -2.12
CA LEU A 3 5.97 11.35 -2.60
C LEU A 3 6.58 11.55 -3.99
N VAL A 4 7.83 11.14 -4.16
CA VAL A 4 8.54 11.20 -5.44
C VAL A 4 8.76 9.79 -5.97
N ILE A 5 8.40 9.53 -7.22
CA ILE A 5 8.85 8.37 -7.98
C ILE A 5 9.93 8.83 -8.95
N TYR A 6 11.17 8.40 -8.70
CA TYR A 6 12.29 8.72 -9.58
C TYR A 6 12.34 7.77 -10.76
N ALA A 7 12.10 8.30 -11.93
CA ALA A 7 12.00 7.57 -13.19
C ALA A 7 13.35 7.31 -13.89
N GLY A 8 14.45 7.78 -13.29
CA GLY A 8 15.76 7.68 -13.92
C GLY A 8 15.90 8.59 -15.14
N TYR A 9 16.88 8.26 -15.98
CA TYR A 9 17.11 8.95 -17.24
C TYR A 9 16.48 8.16 -18.38
N TYR A 10 15.63 8.82 -19.14
CA TYR A 10 14.98 8.26 -20.33
C TYR A 10 15.10 9.27 -21.50
N SER A 11 15.28 8.80 -22.72
CA SER A 11 15.37 9.65 -23.90
C SER A 11 14.73 8.94 -25.10
N PRO A 12 13.75 9.59 -25.78
CA PRO A 12 13.23 10.93 -25.47
C PRO A 12 12.41 10.95 -24.17
N PRO A 13 12.26 12.14 -23.52
CA PRO A 13 11.40 12.27 -22.34
C PRO A 13 9.97 11.83 -22.61
N TYR A 14 9.32 11.21 -21.63
CA TYR A 14 7.98 10.67 -21.76
C TYR A 14 6.96 11.31 -20.81
N SER A 15 5.67 11.14 -21.12
CA SER A 15 4.53 11.51 -20.30
C SER A 15 3.45 10.42 -20.38
N PRO A 16 2.37 10.49 -19.61
CA PRO A 16 1.22 9.58 -19.79
C PRO A 16 0.65 9.58 -21.20
N GLU A 17 0.68 10.70 -21.92
CA GLU A 17 0.22 10.83 -23.30
C GLU A 17 1.12 10.07 -24.30
N THR A 18 2.40 9.95 -23.98
CA THR A 18 3.39 9.27 -24.83
C THR A 18 3.09 7.78 -25.05
N ILE A 19 2.41 7.12 -24.10
CA ILE A 19 2.00 5.71 -24.24
C ILE A 19 1.17 5.48 -25.49
N ASP A 20 0.27 6.41 -25.78
CA ASP A 20 -0.67 6.28 -26.89
C ASP A 20 -0.07 6.77 -28.23
N GLU A 21 1.07 7.46 -28.18
CA GLU A 21 1.73 8.01 -29.37
C GLU A 21 2.86 7.12 -29.92
N ILE A 22 3.76 6.68 -29.05
CA ILE A 22 5.02 6.00 -29.50
C ILE A 22 5.28 4.65 -28.85
N GLY A 23 4.43 4.22 -27.92
CA GLY A 23 4.69 3.07 -27.09
C GLY A 23 5.82 3.32 -26.08
N LEU A 24 5.71 2.73 -24.90
CA LEU A 24 6.70 2.83 -23.81
C LEU A 24 7.15 1.46 -23.34
N GLY A 25 8.33 1.40 -22.74
CA GLY A 25 8.82 0.23 -22.03
C GLY A 25 7.96 -0.12 -20.81
N GLY A 26 8.10 -1.35 -20.34
CA GLY A 26 7.31 -1.84 -19.20
C GLY A 26 7.56 -1.05 -17.91
N THR A 27 8.80 -0.60 -17.65
CA THR A 27 9.14 0.17 -16.45
C THR A 27 8.45 1.54 -16.44
N GLU A 28 8.47 2.25 -17.57
CA GLU A 28 7.85 3.56 -17.73
C GLU A 28 6.33 3.48 -17.56
N GLN A 29 5.71 2.44 -18.11
CA GLN A 29 4.29 2.16 -17.92
C GLN A 29 3.96 1.89 -16.45
N CYS A 30 4.81 1.12 -15.74
CA CYS A 30 4.64 0.87 -14.31
C CYS A 30 4.70 2.15 -13.49
N ILE A 31 5.66 3.02 -13.77
CA ILE A 31 5.82 4.31 -13.08
C ILE A 31 4.57 5.18 -13.23
N ILE A 32 4.10 5.33 -14.46
CA ILE A 32 2.89 6.13 -14.76
C ILE A 32 1.68 5.57 -14.01
N ASN A 33 1.44 4.27 -14.12
CA ASN A 33 0.26 3.66 -13.52
C ASN A 33 0.33 3.64 -11.98
N LEU A 34 1.50 3.37 -11.38
CA LEU A 34 1.67 3.45 -9.93
C LEU A 34 1.40 4.87 -9.43
N ALA A 35 2.00 5.89 -10.06
CA ALA A 35 1.83 7.29 -9.67
C ALA A 35 0.35 7.73 -9.75
N LYS A 36 -0.31 7.42 -10.87
CA LYS A 36 -1.73 7.69 -11.09
C LYS A 36 -2.62 7.01 -10.04
N THR A 37 -2.38 5.73 -9.76
CA THR A 37 -3.18 4.97 -8.78
C THR A 37 -2.96 5.48 -7.36
N LEU A 38 -1.71 5.75 -6.96
CA LEU A 38 -1.39 6.34 -5.67
C LEU A 38 -2.09 7.69 -5.47
N LYS A 39 -2.05 8.57 -6.49
CA LYS A 39 -2.74 9.86 -6.44
C LYS A 39 -4.25 9.73 -6.38
N SER A 40 -4.82 8.83 -7.16
CA SER A 40 -6.27 8.57 -7.18
C SER A 40 -6.79 8.07 -5.83
N GLN A 41 -6.07 7.13 -5.20
CA GLN A 41 -6.45 6.58 -3.90
C GLN A 41 -6.12 7.51 -2.72
N ASN A 42 -5.16 8.40 -2.90
CA ASN A 42 -4.71 9.36 -1.88
C ASN A 42 -4.74 10.80 -2.43
N PRO A 43 -5.92 11.40 -2.64
CA PRO A 43 -6.05 12.70 -3.32
C PRO A 43 -5.33 13.87 -2.65
N ILE A 44 -5.07 13.77 -1.34
CA ILE A 44 -4.35 14.81 -0.57
C ILE A 44 -2.83 14.69 -0.67
N TRP A 45 -2.29 13.61 -1.24
CA TRP A 45 -0.84 13.47 -1.41
C TRP A 45 -0.35 14.28 -2.62
N ASP A 46 0.83 14.86 -2.48
CA ASP A 46 1.57 15.45 -3.58
C ASP A 46 2.43 14.35 -4.21
N VAL A 47 1.98 13.81 -5.33
CA VAL A 47 2.69 12.73 -6.04
C VAL A 47 3.43 13.31 -7.22
N TRP A 48 4.73 13.03 -7.29
CA TRP A 48 5.65 13.52 -8.30
C TRP A 48 6.29 12.36 -9.07
N VAL A 49 6.45 12.51 -10.38
CA VAL A 49 7.31 11.65 -11.21
C VAL A 49 8.46 12.51 -11.71
N VAL A 50 9.69 12.13 -11.35
CA VAL A 50 10.88 12.97 -11.56
C VAL A 50 11.94 12.21 -12.36
N GLY A 51 12.51 12.83 -13.37
CA GLY A 51 13.58 12.22 -14.18
C GLY A 51 13.50 12.56 -15.65
N GLY A 52 13.62 11.55 -16.53
CA GLY A 52 13.52 11.70 -17.98
C GLY A 52 12.07 11.82 -18.46
N VAL A 53 11.34 12.83 -17.97
CA VAL A 53 9.92 13.03 -18.23
C VAL A 53 9.64 14.39 -18.86
N VAL A 54 8.51 14.51 -19.55
CA VAL A 54 8.01 15.79 -20.07
C VAL A 54 7.40 16.58 -18.91
N TYR A 55 7.80 17.84 -18.78
CA TYR A 55 7.26 18.75 -17.77
C TYR A 55 5.75 18.92 -17.95
N GLY A 56 4.95 18.67 -16.91
CA GLY A 56 3.50 18.83 -16.94
C GLY A 56 2.82 18.26 -15.70
N ASP A 57 1.51 18.42 -15.64
CA ASP A 57 0.65 17.85 -14.61
C ASP A 57 -0.42 17.00 -15.30
N TYR A 58 -0.44 15.69 -14.98
CA TYR A 58 -1.32 14.71 -15.60
C TYR A 58 -2.05 13.90 -14.52
N ASP A 59 -3.36 13.82 -14.57
CA ASP A 59 -4.19 13.11 -13.58
C ASP A 59 -3.90 13.49 -12.11
N GLY A 60 -3.48 14.77 -11.88
CA GLY A 60 -3.10 15.27 -10.55
C GLY A 60 -1.70 14.86 -10.09
N VAL A 61 -0.92 14.19 -10.92
CA VAL A 61 0.49 13.84 -10.70
C VAL A 61 1.39 14.88 -11.38
N MET A 62 2.41 15.35 -10.69
CA MET A 62 3.36 16.35 -11.17
C MET A 62 4.57 15.69 -11.83
N TYR A 63 4.77 15.89 -13.13
CA TYR A 63 5.91 15.36 -13.88
C TYR A 63 6.96 16.46 -14.07
N ARG A 64 8.18 16.22 -13.60
CA ARG A 64 9.27 17.22 -13.65
C ARG A 64 10.59 16.59 -14.08
N PRO A 65 11.32 17.19 -15.03
CA PRO A 65 12.75 16.92 -15.19
C PRO A 65 13.47 17.12 -13.85
N THR A 66 14.52 16.34 -13.59
CA THR A 66 15.20 16.33 -12.29
C THR A 66 15.62 17.72 -11.81
N GLN A 67 16.16 18.54 -12.72
CA GLN A 67 16.63 19.89 -12.36
C GLN A 67 15.47 20.84 -12.02
N ASP A 68 14.36 20.73 -12.74
CA ASP A 68 13.18 21.57 -12.47
C ASP A 68 12.60 21.21 -11.11
N PHE A 69 12.48 19.91 -10.81
CA PHE A 69 12.04 19.43 -9.49
C PHE A 69 12.92 19.98 -8.35
N LYS A 70 14.25 19.90 -8.47
CA LYS A 70 15.18 20.42 -7.45
C LYS A 70 15.10 21.93 -7.24
N ASN A 71 14.61 22.68 -8.22
CA ASN A 71 14.35 24.12 -8.07
C ASN A 71 13.00 24.42 -7.40
N GLU A 72 12.05 23.49 -7.42
CA GLU A 72 10.71 23.66 -6.89
C GLU A 72 10.54 23.11 -5.46
N VAL A 73 11.40 22.14 -5.05
CA VAL A 73 11.19 21.37 -3.81
C VAL A 73 12.51 21.16 -3.06
N ASP A 74 12.53 21.56 -1.79
CA ASP A 74 13.67 21.37 -0.88
C ASP A 74 13.56 20.08 -0.05
N SER A 75 12.36 19.56 0.17
CA SER A 75 12.12 18.38 0.99
C SER A 75 10.93 17.55 0.50
N VAL A 76 11.03 16.24 0.69
CA VAL A 76 9.96 15.26 0.42
C VAL A 76 9.89 14.24 1.55
N ASP A 77 8.75 13.59 1.70
CA ASP A 77 8.59 12.57 2.73
C ASP A 77 9.24 11.26 2.28
N ILE A 78 8.97 10.82 1.04
CA ILE A 78 9.42 9.52 0.53
C ILE A 78 9.90 9.64 -0.92
N ILE A 79 11.00 8.94 -1.23
CA ILE A 79 11.47 8.73 -2.59
C ILE A 79 11.39 7.25 -2.95
N ILE A 80 10.68 6.93 -4.04
CA ILE A 80 10.72 5.61 -4.70
C ILE A 80 11.68 5.72 -5.88
N GLY A 81 12.88 5.15 -5.74
CA GLY A 81 13.85 5.07 -6.83
C GLY A 81 13.63 3.84 -7.69
N THR A 82 13.50 3.99 -9.01
CA THR A 82 13.25 2.87 -9.91
C THR A 82 14.52 2.39 -10.61
N SER A 83 14.62 1.09 -10.81
CA SER A 83 15.67 0.40 -11.59
C SER A 83 17.10 0.54 -11.07
N TYR A 84 17.54 1.74 -10.68
CA TYR A 84 18.93 2.02 -10.31
C TYR A 84 19.03 2.73 -8.96
N ILE A 85 19.87 2.21 -8.07
CA ILE A 85 20.03 2.74 -6.70
C ILE A 85 20.70 4.11 -6.63
N HIS A 86 21.29 4.59 -7.73
CA HIS A 86 21.99 5.87 -7.74
C HIS A 86 21.10 7.09 -7.42
N TYR A 87 19.77 6.92 -7.40
CA TYR A 87 18.86 7.99 -6.98
C TYR A 87 19.21 8.55 -5.59
N ILE A 88 19.78 7.74 -4.70
CA ILE A 88 20.23 8.18 -3.38
C ILE A 88 21.30 9.29 -3.50
N LYS A 89 22.16 9.20 -4.52
CA LYS A 89 23.15 10.25 -4.84
C LYS A 89 22.54 11.39 -5.64
N GLU A 90 21.62 11.10 -6.54
CA GLU A 90 20.95 12.12 -7.31
C GLU A 90 20.19 13.12 -6.41
N PHE A 91 19.63 12.64 -5.30
CA PHE A 91 18.85 13.44 -4.36
C PHE A 91 19.58 13.70 -3.03
N GLU A 92 20.92 13.73 -3.01
CA GLU A 92 21.68 14.00 -1.78
C GLU A 92 21.49 15.43 -1.24
N ASP A 93 21.04 16.34 -2.08
CA ASP A 93 20.72 17.75 -1.80
C ASP A 93 19.25 18.01 -1.44
N ILE A 94 18.39 16.98 -1.50
CA ILE A 94 16.99 17.04 -1.08
C ILE A 94 16.86 16.37 0.30
N ASP A 95 16.14 17.02 1.21
CA ASP A 95 15.83 16.44 2.51
C ASP A 95 14.69 15.41 2.36
N TYR A 96 14.97 14.16 2.75
CA TYR A 96 13.97 13.07 2.81
C TYR A 96 14.30 12.08 3.90
N THR A 97 13.26 11.55 4.53
CA THR A 97 13.40 10.63 5.66
C THR A 97 13.46 9.18 5.24
N GLU A 98 12.78 8.82 4.16
CA GLU A 98 12.67 7.44 3.70
C GLU A 98 12.81 7.29 2.20
N SER A 99 13.34 6.13 1.80
CA SER A 99 13.31 5.73 0.41
C SER A 99 13.04 4.24 0.23
N ILE A 100 12.46 3.95 -0.92
CA ILE A 100 12.15 2.62 -1.40
C ILE A 100 12.90 2.40 -2.72
N PHE A 101 13.66 1.32 -2.82
CA PHE A 101 14.29 0.94 -4.08
C PHE A 101 13.40 -0.07 -4.82
N TRP A 102 12.74 0.36 -5.87
CA TRP A 102 11.88 -0.48 -6.70
C TRP A 102 12.67 -1.06 -7.87
N VAL A 103 13.05 -2.32 -7.75
CA VAL A 103 13.98 -3.00 -8.65
C VAL A 103 13.22 -3.62 -9.82
N HIS A 104 13.60 -3.27 -11.05
CA HIS A 104 13.03 -3.82 -12.27
C HIS A 104 13.96 -4.78 -13.02
N ASN A 105 15.26 -4.76 -12.70
CA ASN A 105 16.29 -5.48 -13.43
C ASN A 105 16.98 -6.53 -12.56
N THR A 106 17.69 -7.48 -13.18
CA THR A 106 18.65 -8.35 -12.49
C THR A 106 20.05 -7.76 -12.44
N ASP A 107 20.27 -6.71 -13.19
CA ASP A 107 21.53 -5.97 -13.25
C ASP A 107 21.38 -4.67 -12.47
N TYR A 108 21.60 -4.72 -11.16
CA TYR A 108 21.23 -3.67 -10.21
C TYR A 108 22.15 -2.47 -10.19
N PHE A 109 23.38 -2.61 -10.74
CA PHE A 109 24.46 -1.65 -10.44
C PHE A 109 25.34 -1.28 -11.62
N THR A 110 25.17 -1.87 -12.79
CA THR A 110 26.27 -1.88 -13.74
C THR A 110 26.42 -0.61 -14.52
N TRP A 111 25.37 0.09 -14.88
CA TRP A 111 25.60 1.11 -15.90
C TRP A 111 24.74 2.35 -15.75
N TRP A 112 25.38 3.44 -15.45
CA TRP A 112 24.86 4.75 -15.77
C TRP A 112 25.81 5.43 -16.76
N ASN A 113 25.33 5.83 -17.94
CA ASN A 113 26.12 6.41 -19.03
C ASN A 113 27.38 5.59 -19.44
N GLY A 114 27.28 4.28 -19.45
CA GLY A 114 28.40 3.42 -19.83
C GLY A 114 29.54 3.36 -18.82
N LYS A 115 29.30 3.79 -17.56
CA LYS A 115 30.28 3.71 -16.49
C LYS A 115 29.76 2.88 -15.34
N GLU A 116 30.59 1.97 -14.85
CA GLU A 116 30.36 1.30 -13.59
C GLU A 116 30.25 2.32 -12.45
N LEU A 117 29.20 2.29 -11.68
CA LEU A 117 29.04 3.19 -10.55
C LEU A 117 29.86 2.65 -9.37
N PRO A 118 30.91 3.31 -8.90
CA PRO A 118 31.67 2.85 -7.75
C PRO A 118 30.83 2.93 -6.47
N ASN A 119 30.96 1.92 -5.59
CA ASN A 119 30.39 1.88 -4.23
C ASN A 119 28.88 1.67 -4.08
N HIS A 120 28.20 1.01 -5.03
CA HIS A 120 26.75 0.72 -4.92
C HIS A 120 26.36 -0.09 -3.71
N GLN A 121 27.18 -1.06 -3.30
CA GLN A 121 26.94 -1.84 -2.10
C GLN A 121 26.80 -0.95 -0.84
N GLN A 122 27.53 0.18 -0.81
CA GLN A 122 27.40 1.14 0.28
C GLN A 122 26.05 1.86 0.26
N LEU A 123 25.47 2.09 -0.91
CA LEU A 123 24.13 2.69 -1.03
C LEU A 123 23.02 1.76 -0.52
N LEU A 124 23.19 0.44 -0.61
CA LEU A 124 22.26 -0.52 -0.01
C LEU A 124 22.22 -0.44 1.53
N GLN A 125 23.27 0.11 2.14
CA GLN A 125 23.39 0.31 3.59
C GLN A 125 23.05 1.74 4.02
N ASP A 126 22.64 2.62 3.09
CA ASP A 126 22.20 3.97 3.46
C ASP A 126 21.04 3.88 4.46
N SER A 127 21.12 4.68 5.52
CA SER A 127 20.13 4.66 6.60
C SER A 127 18.73 5.08 6.15
N ARG A 128 18.64 5.86 5.07
CA ARG A 128 17.38 6.32 4.47
C ARG A 128 16.75 5.28 3.55
N LEU A 129 17.49 4.21 3.16
CA LEU A 129 16.93 3.11 2.39
C LEU A 129 16.20 2.13 3.31
N ASN A 130 14.90 2.24 3.37
CA ASN A 130 14.05 1.47 4.29
C ASN A 130 13.56 0.17 3.69
N SER A 131 13.27 0.15 2.39
CA SER A 131 12.73 -1.02 1.73
C SER A 131 13.25 -1.18 0.30
N ILE A 132 13.28 -2.44 -0.14
CA ILE A 132 13.63 -2.83 -1.49
C ILE A 132 12.46 -3.67 -2.01
N VAL A 133 11.88 -3.26 -3.14
CA VAL A 133 10.77 -3.98 -3.76
C VAL A 133 11.28 -4.79 -4.94
N CYS A 134 11.23 -6.10 -4.82
CA CYS A 134 11.42 -7.05 -5.91
C CYS A 134 10.06 -7.48 -6.47
N LEU A 135 10.01 -7.91 -7.72
CA LEU A 135 8.74 -8.10 -8.44
C LEU A 135 8.16 -9.52 -8.30
N THR A 136 9.00 -10.51 -7.97
CA THR A 136 8.63 -11.92 -7.76
C THR A 136 9.49 -12.53 -6.66
N GLU A 137 9.12 -13.66 -6.11
CA GLU A 137 9.97 -14.41 -5.15
C GLU A 137 11.27 -14.88 -5.81
N TRP A 138 11.23 -15.28 -7.09
CA TRP A 138 12.44 -15.58 -7.85
C TRP A 138 13.39 -14.38 -7.89
N HIS A 139 12.87 -13.18 -8.20
CA HIS A 139 13.66 -11.95 -8.26
C HIS A 139 14.26 -11.60 -6.89
N LYS A 140 13.49 -11.71 -5.81
CA LYS A 140 13.96 -11.54 -4.44
C LYS A 140 15.09 -12.52 -4.11
N ASN A 141 14.93 -13.81 -4.40
CA ASN A 141 15.94 -14.82 -4.13
C ASN A 141 17.24 -14.54 -4.89
N LYS A 142 17.13 -14.14 -6.16
CA LYS A 142 18.28 -13.71 -6.97
C LYS A 142 19.01 -12.51 -6.35
N PHE A 143 18.26 -11.56 -5.79
CA PHE A 143 18.82 -10.40 -5.12
C PHE A 143 19.52 -10.78 -3.81
N ILE A 144 18.91 -11.64 -3.00
CA ILE A 144 19.47 -12.13 -1.73
C ILE A 144 20.75 -12.96 -1.95
N GLU A 145 20.84 -13.73 -3.03
CA GLU A 145 22.06 -14.49 -3.37
C GLU A 145 23.27 -13.56 -3.53
N GLN A 146 23.07 -12.35 -4.04
CA GLN A 146 24.13 -11.36 -4.22
C GLN A 146 24.34 -10.49 -2.97
N PHE A 147 23.28 -10.19 -2.20
CA PHE A 147 23.29 -9.25 -1.08
C PHE A 147 22.53 -9.82 0.13
N PRO A 148 23.03 -10.86 0.79
CA PRO A 148 22.32 -11.53 1.87
C PRO A 148 22.10 -10.65 3.11
N GLU A 149 22.88 -9.59 3.29
CA GLU A 149 22.83 -8.68 4.44
C GLU A 149 21.58 -7.77 4.45
N ILE A 150 20.91 -7.62 3.32
CA ILE A 150 19.75 -6.74 3.20
C ILE A 150 18.42 -7.48 3.09
N LYS A 151 18.39 -8.79 3.30
CA LYS A 151 17.20 -9.64 3.13
C LYS A 151 15.96 -9.12 3.87
N ASP A 152 16.16 -8.53 5.05
CA ASP A 152 15.07 -8.05 5.90
C ASP A 152 14.40 -6.76 5.34
N LYS A 153 15.08 -6.04 4.45
CA LYS A 153 14.53 -4.87 3.75
C LYS A 153 13.70 -5.24 2.50
N ILE A 154 13.77 -6.51 2.04
CA ILE A 154 13.17 -6.89 0.75
C ILE A 154 11.71 -7.28 0.92
N LYS A 155 10.86 -6.68 0.08
CA LYS A 155 9.45 -6.99 -0.09
C LYS A 155 9.20 -7.47 -1.52
N VAL A 156 8.19 -8.32 -1.71
CA VAL A 156 7.77 -8.74 -3.04
C VAL A 156 6.45 -8.08 -3.38
N ILE A 157 6.47 -7.21 -4.39
CA ILE A 157 5.27 -6.55 -4.92
C ILE A 157 5.35 -6.62 -6.44
N GLY A 158 4.50 -7.43 -7.04
CA GLY A 158 4.41 -7.54 -8.50
C GLY A 158 3.86 -6.26 -9.14
N ASN A 159 4.19 -6.04 -10.41
CA ASN A 159 3.60 -4.96 -11.18
C ASN A 159 2.09 -5.17 -11.36
N GLY A 160 1.37 -4.07 -11.59
CA GLY A 160 -0.05 -4.11 -11.88
C GLY A 160 -0.34 -4.00 -13.38
N VAL A 161 -1.59 -4.25 -13.73
CA VAL A 161 -2.16 -4.00 -15.07
C VAL A 161 -3.46 -3.22 -14.97
N ASP A 162 -3.81 -2.53 -16.04
CA ASP A 162 -5.11 -1.86 -16.19
C ASP A 162 -6.05 -2.76 -17.02
N ILE A 163 -6.82 -3.58 -16.32
CA ILE A 163 -7.73 -4.55 -16.94
C ILE A 163 -8.85 -3.89 -17.74
N THR A 164 -9.14 -2.61 -17.49
CA THR A 164 -10.20 -1.87 -18.22
C THR A 164 -9.84 -1.61 -19.67
N LYS A 165 -8.55 -1.68 -20.02
CA LYS A 165 -8.04 -1.52 -21.37
C LYS A 165 -8.04 -2.82 -22.17
N PHE A 166 -8.25 -3.97 -21.54
CA PHE A 166 -8.18 -5.26 -22.22
C PHE A 166 -9.39 -5.48 -23.14
N LYS A 167 -9.10 -6.05 -24.28
CA LYS A 167 -10.09 -6.30 -25.35
C LYS A 167 -10.10 -7.78 -25.72
N ILE A 168 -11.28 -8.28 -26.00
CA ILE A 168 -11.46 -9.62 -26.55
C ILE A 168 -12.06 -9.43 -27.95
N GLY A 169 -11.24 -9.66 -28.96
CA GLY A 169 -11.61 -9.57 -30.36
C GLY A 169 -11.97 -10.93 -30.98
N ASN A 170 -12.16 -10.91 -32.29
CA ASN A 170 -12.33 -12.11 -33.07
C ASN A 170 -10.96 -12.77 -33.30
N LYS A 171 -10.69 -13.83 -32.57
CA LYS A 171 -9.42 -14.55 -32.63
C LYS A 171 -9.15 -15.18 -34.01
N ASN A 172 -7.97 -14.90 -34.56
CA ASN A 172 -7.45 -15.65 -35.69
C ASN A 172 -6.77 -16.93 -35.15
N PRO A 173 -7.33 -18.13 -35.39
CA PRO A 173 -6.83 -19.37 -34.78
C PRO A 173 -5.43 -19.78 -35.29
N ASN A 174 -4.90 -19.08 -36.29
CA ASN A 174 -3.58 -19.35 -36.85
C ASN A 174 -2.57 -18.23 -36.54
N GLN A 175 -2.96 -17.17 -35.80
CA GLN A 175 -2.08 -16.02 -35.55
C GLN A 175 -1.31 -16.19 -34.27
N TYR A 176 0.00 -16.14 -34.42
CA TYR A 176 1.00 -16.00 -33.37
C TYR A 176 1.43 -14.54 -33.25
N ILE A 177 1.79 -14.14 -32.04
CA ILE A 177 2.29 -12.81 -31.75
C ILE A 177 3.59 -12.89 -30.94
N TYR A 178 4.51 -11.97 -31.22
CA TYR A 178 5.69 -11.71 -30.42
C TYR A 178 5.78 -10.22 -30.13
N THR A 179 5.90 -9.83 -28.83
CA THR A 179 5.88 -8.42 -28.39
C THR A 179 6.92 -8.18 -27.32
N SER A 180 8.19 -8.18 -27.67
CA SER A 180 9.28 -7.96 -26.74
C SER A 180 10.53 -7.49 -27.48
N HIS A 181 11.56 -7.11 -26.72
CA HIS A 181 12.88 -6.83 -27.30
C HIS A 181 13.40 -8.10 -28.00
N ALA A 182 13.98 -7.93 -29.17
CA ALA A 182 14.38 -9.06 -30.02
C ALA A 182 15.35 -10.05 -29.32
N GLU A 183 16.20 -9.58 -28.41
CA GLU A 183 17.12 -10.42 -27.63
C GLU A 183 16.43 -11.39 -26.66
N ARG A 184 15.11 -11.23 -26.44
CA ARG A 184 14.35 -12.03 -25.49
C ARG A 184 13.67 -13.24 -26.15
N GLY A 185 14.37 -13.96 -27.04
CA GLY A 185 13.92 -15.21 -27.64
C GLY A 185 13.34 -15.09 -29.04
N LEU A 186 13.40 -13.93 -29.73
CA LEU A 186 12.94 -13.82 -31.12
C LEU A 186 13.72 -14.76 -32.06
N PHE A 187 15.03 -14.86 -31.86
CA PHE A 187 15.85 -15.77 -32.67
C PHE A 187 15.38 -17.21 -32.54
N GLN A 188 15.16 -17.67 -31.33
CA GLN A 188 14.68 -19.02 -31.05
C GLN A 188 13.33 -19.26 -31.72
N LEU A 189 12.39 -18.32 -31.60
CA LEU A 189 11.10 -18.39 -32.28
C LEU A 189 11.26 -18.53 -33.81
N LEU A 190 12.12 -17.72 -34.41
CA LEU A 190 12.35 -17.76 -35.86
C LEU A 190 12.99 -19.08 -36.31
N GLN A 191 13.87 -19.67 -35.51
CA GLN A 191 14.42 -21.01 -35.81
C GLN A 191 13.35 -22.12 -35.78
N GLU A 192 12.41 -22.02 -34.84
CA GLU A 192 11.32 -22.99 -34.67
C GLU A 192 10.12 -22.71 -35.60
N TRP A 193 10.10 -21.54 -36.27
CA TRP A 193 8.97 -21.13 -37.11
C TRP A 193 8.70 -22.11 -38.28
N GLY A 194 9.75 -22.67 -38.87
CA GLY A 194 9.63 -23.68 -39.93
C GLY A 194 8.86 -24.92 -39.50
N ASP A 195 9.08 -25.37 -38.27
CA ASP A 195 8.37 -26.54 -37.72
C ASP A 195 6.91 -26.17 -37.40
N ILE A 196 6.67 -24.98 -36.88
CA ILE A 196 5.30 -24.47 -36.64
C ILE A 196 4.52 -24.41 -37.97
N LYS A 197 5.12 -23.84 -39.00
CA LYS A 197 4.53 -23.80 -40.36
C LYS A 197 4.27 -25.16 -40.98
N SER A 198 5.17 -26.12 -40.74
CA SER A 198 5.01 -27.49 -41.24
C SER A 198 3.81 -28.17 -40.60
N ASN A 199 3.55 -27.93 -39.32
CA ASN A 199 2.41 -28.45 -38.58
C ASN A 199 1.11 -27.68 -38.86
N ASN A 200 1.20 -26.35 -39.09
CA ASN A 200 0.09 -25.48 -39.43
C ASN A 200 0.46 -24.56 -40.61
N PRO A 201 0.24 -24.98 -41.88
CA PRO A 201 0.59 -24.15 -43.03
C PRO A 201 -0.08 -22.78 -43.11
N LYS A 202 -1.18 -22.58 -42.36
CA LYS A 202 -1.89 -21.29 -42.27
C LYS A 202 -1.33 -20.38 -41.16
N ALA A 203 -0.37 -20.84 -40.34
CA ALA A 203 0.18 -20.04 -39.26
C ALA A 203 0.75 -18.71 -39.78
N THR A 204 0.48 -17.65 -39.07
CA THR A 204 1.04 -16.31 -39.28
C THR A 204 1.68 -15.80 -38.00
N LEU A 205 2.76 -15.06 -38.11
CA LEU A 205 3.48 -14.44 -36.98
C LEU A 205 3.55 -12.94 -37.16
N LYS A 206 3.01 -12.21 -36.19
CA LYS A 206 3.11 -10.77 -36.07
C LYS A 206 4.16 -10.41 -35.01
N ILE A 207 5.14 -9.58 -35.38
CA ILE A 207 6.25 -9.22 -34.51
C ILE A 207 6.22 -7.72 -34.27
N SER A 208 5.97 -7.31 -33.02
CA SER A 208 6.16 -5.93 -32.55
C SER A 208 7.40 -5.89 -31.66
N THR A 209 8.44 -5.19 -32.13
CA THR A 209 9.73 -5.07 -31.43
C THR A 209 10.40 -3.75 -31.80
N PRO A 210 11.21 -3.13 -30.92
CA PRO A 210 11.93 -1.91 -31.24
C PRO A 210 12.88 -2.08 -32.44
N GLU A 211 12.93 -1.06 -33.32
CA GLU A 211 13.73 -1.09 -34.55
C GLU A 211 15.23 -1.27 -34.30
N TYR A 212 15.78 -0.67 -33.25
CA TYR A 212 17.19 -0.84 -32.89
C TYR A 212 17.56 -2.29 -32.56
N GLY A 213 16.61 -3.09 -32.08
CA GLY A 213 16.78 -4.53 -31.92
C GLY A 213 16.86 -5.25 -33.27
N LEU A 214 16.09 -4.80 -34.26
CA LEU A 214 16.06 -5.39 -35.60
C LEU A 214 17.33 -5.11 -36.41
N GLU A 215 18.00 -3.96 -36.22
CA GLU A 215 19.28 -3.67 -36.90
C GLU A 215 20.34 -4.72 -36.56
N TYR A 216 20.43 -5.13 -35.29
CA TYR A 216 21.32 -6.22 -34.86
C TYR A 216 20.95 -7.55 -35.54
N TYR A 217 19.65 -7.83 -35.64
CA TYR A 217 19.15 -9.05 -36.26
C TYR A 217 19.24 -9.03 -37.79
N ASN A 218 19.06 -7.90 -38.44
CA ASN A 218 19.21 -7.79 -39.90
C ASN A 218 20.59 -8.22 -40.40
N ILE A 219 21.64 -8.04 -39.57
CA ILE A 219 23.00 -8.48 -39.93
C ILE A 219 23.14 -10.00 -39.87
N TYR A 220 22.49 -10.66 -38.89
CA TYR A 220 22.66 -12.09 -38.61
C TYR A 220 21.51 -12.96 -39.11
N PHE A 221 20.33 -12.39 -39.37
CA PHE A 221 19.10 -13.16 -39.63
C PHE A 221 18.38 -12.82 -40.92
N LYS A 222 18.88 -11.91 -41.70
CA LYS A 222 18.22 -11.54 -42.96
C LYS A 222 17.95 -12.74 -43.83
N ASP A 223 18.96 -13.62 -44.01
CA ASP A 223 18.83 -14.83 -44.80
C ASP A 223 17.83 -15.84 -44.19
N LEU A 224 17.69 -15.84 -42.87
CA LEU A 224 16.70 -16.70 -42.20
C LEU A 224 15.28 -16.16 -42.42
N VAL A 225 15.08 -14.88 -42.19
CA VAL A 225 13.75 -14.23 -42.29
C VAL A 225 13.27 -14.20 -43.75
N ASP A 226 14.15 -13.91 -44.70
CA ASP A 226 13.81 -13.86 -46.13
C ASP A 226 13.32 -15.20 -46.70
N ASN A 227 13.61 -16.31 -46.00
CA ASN A 227 13.18 -17.65 -46.37
C ASN A 227 11.97 -18.18 -45.58
N LEU A 228 11.43 -17.40 -44.62
CA LEU A 228 10.31 -17.79 -43.79
C LEU A 228 9.02 -17.13 -44.27
N ASP A 229 7.99 -17.96 -44.48
CA ASP A 229 6.66 -17.51 -44.91
C ASP A 229 5.75 -17.17 -43.71
N GLY A 230 4.88 -16.17 -43.88
CA GLY A 230 3.82 -15.83 -42.94
C GLY A 230 4.29 -14.97 -41.76
N ILE A 231 5.44 -14.31 -41.87
CA ILE A 231 5.98 -13.38 -40.84
C ILE A 231 5.76 -11.93 -41.28
N GLU A 232 5.35 -11.09 -40.31
CA GLU A 232 5.21 -9.65 -40.51
C GLU A 232 5.84 -8.88 -39.34
N PHE A 233 6.77 -7.99 -39.64
CA PHE A 233 7.38 -7.07 -38.69
C PHE A 233 6.63 -5.75 -38.67
N LEU A 234 6.16 -5.34 -37.47
CA LEU A 234 5.30 -4.16 -37.29
C LEU A 234 6.06 -2.97 -36.64
N GLY A 235 7.31 -3.21 -36.19
CA GLY A 235 8.03 -2.20 -35.40
C GLY A 235 7.46 -2.04 -34.00
N THR A 236 7.75 -0.90 -33.38
CA THR A 236 7.15 -0.52 -32.08
C THR A 236 5.73 -0.01 -32.32
N LEU A 237 4.75 -0.60 -31.68
CA LEU A 237 3.35 -0.17 -31.77
C LEU A 237 2.98 0.67 -30.53
N PRO A 238 2.14 1.72 -30.71
CA PRO A 238 1.43 2.34 -29.61
C PRO A 238 0.60 1.32 -28.81
N GLN A 239 0.39 1.55 -27.50
CA GLN A 239 -0.27 0.55 -26.65
C GLN A 239 -1.65 0.14 -27.17
N HIS A 240 -2.45 1.09 -27.67
CA HIS A 240 -3.79 0.78 -28.17
C HIS A 240 -3.77 -0.13 -29.41
N GLU A 241 -2.82 0.07 -30.35
CA GLU A 241 -2.65 -0.80 -31.51
C GLU A 241 -2.13 -2.19 -31.12
N LEU A 242 -1.20 -2.22 -30.14
CA LEU A 242 -0.69 -3.47 -29.60
C LEU A 242 -1.83 -4.30 -28.96
N TYR A 243 -2.74 -3.66 -28.24
CA TYR A 243 -3.88 -4.34 -27.63
C TYR A 243 -4.92 -4.82 -28.65
N GLU A 244 -5.13 -4.10 -29.76
CA GLU A 244 -5.93 -4.61 -30.87
C GLU A 244 -5.28 -5.88 -31.48
N LEU A 245 -3.97 -5.84 -31.68
CA LEU A 245 -3.22 -6.99 -32.19
C LEU A 245 -3.30 -8.20 -31.26
N MET A 246 -3.17 -7.97 -29.94
CA MET A 246 -3.36 -9.03 -28.91
C MET A 246 -4.79 -9.57 -28.93
N ALA A 247 -5.81 -8.69 -29.07
CA ALA A 247 -7.21 -9.09 -29.10
C ALA A 247 -7.52 -10.06 -30.28
N GLU A 248 -6.83 -9.91 -31.41
CA GLU A 248 -7.00 -10.75 -32.60
C GLU A 248 -6.12 -12.00 -32.59
N SER A 249 -5.02 -12.02 -31.82
CA SER A 249 -4.05 -13.11 -31.79
C SER A 249 -4.50 -14.27 -30.91
N THR A 250 -4.14 -15.50 -31.26
CA THR A 250 -4.48 -16.71 -30.49
C THR A 250 -3.33 -17.17 -29.62
N TYR A 251 -2.10 -17.12 -30.12
CA TYR A 251 -0.93 -17.67 -29.44
C TYR A 251 0.15 -16.61 -29.22
N TRP A 252 0.71 -16.58 -28.01
CA TRP A 252 1.93 -15.85 -27.69
C TRP A 252 3.05 -16.86 -27.48
N TYR A 253 3.91 -17.01 -28.50
CA TYR A 253 5.04 -17.92 -28.41
C TYR A 253 6.29 -17.15 -27.97
N TYR A 254 6.74 -17.43 -26.76
CA TYR A 254 7.82 -16.71 -26.10
C TYR A 254 8.88 -17.68 -25.57
N PRO A 255 9.72 -18.29 -26.47
CA PRO A 255 10.78 -19.22 -26.10
C PRO A 255 12.01 -18.45 -25.60
N SER A 256 11.84 -17.71 -24.51
CA SER A 256 12.88 -16.83 -23.99
C SER A 256 13.70 -17.52 -22.91
N SER A 257 15.03 -17.42 -23.01
CA SER A 257 15.97 -17.73 -21.93
C SER A 257 16.39 -16.48 -21.15
N TYR A 258 15.76 -15.33 -21.40
CA TYR A 258 15.98 -14.12 -20.64
C TYR A 258 15.40 -14.27 -19.22
N GLU A 259 16.16 -13.87 -18.22
CA GLU A 259 15.73 -13.91 -16.82
C GLU A 259 14.73 -12.78 -16.53
N GLU A 260 13.47 -13.01 -16.88
CA GLU A 260 12.40 -12.06 -16.60
C GLU A 260 12.25 -11.85 -15.09
N THR A 261 12.20 -10.59 -14.66
CA THR A 261 11.92 -10.24 -13.25
C THR A 261 10.42 -10.33 -12.93
N PHE A 262 9.55 -10.10 -13.96
CA PHE A 262 8.09 -10.16 -13.84
C PHE A 262 7.39 -10.50 -15.17
N CYS A 263 7.62 -9.72 -16.22
CA CYS A 263 6.95 -9.81 -17.53
C CYS A 263 5.47 -9.35 -17.54
N ILE A 264 5.24 -8.03 -17.60
CA ILE A 264 3.87 -7.45 -17.70
C ILE A 264 3.11 -8.00 -18.91
N THR A 265 3.80 -8.19 -20.04
CA THR A 265 3.22 -8.73 -21.26
C THR A 265 2.49 -10.06 -21.04
N ALA A 266 2.95 -10.87 -20.08
CA ALA A 266 2.26 -12.12 -19.73
C ALA A 266 0.84 -11.86 -19.20
N LEU A 267 0.65 -10.87 -18.32
CA LEU A 267 -0.67 -10.49 -17.82
C LEU A 267 -1.54 -9.86 -18.91
N GLU A 268 -0.94 -9.05 -19.79
CA GLU A 268 -1.63 -8.46 -20.93
C GLU A 268 -2.12 -9.54 -21.91
N MET A 269 -1.30 -10.56 -22.19
CA MET A 269 -1.69 -11.70 -23.01
C MET A 269 -2.85 -12.48 -22.40
N LEU A 270 -2.79 -12.77 -21.10
CA LEU A 270 -3.90 -13.43 -20.39
C LEU A 270 -5.19 -12.58 -20.46
N GLY A 271 -5.09 -11.28 -20.24
CA GLY A 271 -6.24 -10.36 -20.30
C GLY A 271 -6.90 -10.29 -21.67
N HIS A 272 -6.13 -10.43 -22.73
CA HIS A 272 -6.63 -10.49 -24.10
C HIS A 272 -7.00 -11.91 -24.55
N LYS A 273 -6.94 -12.91 -23.66
CA LYS A 273 -7.15 -14.33 -23.98
C LYS A 273 -6.23 -14.85 -25.09
N VAL A 274 -4.96 -14.44 -25.04
CA VAL A 274 -3.89 -14.98 -25.89
C VAL A 274 -3.19 -16.09 -25.12
N GLN A 275 -3.16 -17.28 -25.69
CA GLN A 275 -2.58 -18.46 -25.05
C GLN A 275 -1.05 -18.35 -24.99
N PRO A 276 -0.42 -18.25 -23.79
CA PRO A 276 1.02 -18.26 -23.65
C PRO A 276 1.60 -19.65 -23.93
N ILE A 277 2.68 -19.68 -24.70
CA ILE A 277 3.52 -20.86 -24.92
C ILE A 277 4.94 -20.42 -24.59
N THR A 278 5.44 -20.78 -23.41
CA THR A 278 6.68 -20.19 -22.87
C THR A 278 7.64 -21.23 -22.30
N TRP A 279 8.87 -20.81 -22.06
CA TRP A 279 9.88 -21.63 -21.40
C TRP A 279 9.98 -21.41 -19.89
N GLU A 280 9.11 -20.61 -19.30
CA GLU A 280 9.01 -20.33 -17.85
C GLU A 280 10.34 -19.91 -17.16
N TRP A 281 11.14 -19.04 -17.77
CA TRP A 281 12.39 -18.57 -17.18
C TRP A 281 12.18 -17.40 -16.22
N GLY A 282 12.92 -17.42 -15.12
CA GLY A 282 12.93 -16.34 -14.15
C GLY A 282 11.58 -16.18 -13.43
N GLY A 283 11.17 -14.93 -13.22
CA GLY A 283 9.87 -14.58 -12.63
C GLY A 283 8.66 -14.80 -13.54
N LEU A 284 8.87 -15.12 -14.82
CA LEU A 284 7.77 -15.35 -15.76
C LEU A 284 6.82 -16.46 -15.29
N LYS A 285 7.36 -17.53 -14.73
CA LYS A 285 6.58 -18.63 -14.16
C LYS A 285 5.61 -18.18 -13.08
N GLU A 286 6.09 -17.31 -12.16
CA GLU A 286 5.25 -16.76 -11.09
C GLU A 286 4.20 -15.82 -11.66
N THR A 287 4.56 -15.00 -12.66
CA THR A 287 3.62 -14.07 -13.31
C THR A 287 2.53 -14.77 -14.07
N LEU A 288 2.82 -15.90 -14.70
CA LEU A 288 1.81 -16.70 -15.40
C LEU A 288 0.93 -17.54 -14.45
N ASN A 289 1.38 -17.78 -13.22
CA ASN A 289 0.61 -18.46 -12.17
C ASN A 289 -0.01 -19.80 -12.62
N GLY A 290 0.67 -20.54 -13.50
CA GLY A 290 0.20 -21.81 -14.06
C GLY A 290 -0.76 -21.68 -15.25
N PHE A 291 -0.94 -20.47 -15.81
CA PHE A 291 -1.73 -20.24 -17.03
C PHE A 291 -0.90 -20.32 -18.32
N ASP A 292 0.31 -20.79 -18.26
CA ASP A 292 1.13 -21.07 -19.43
C ASP A 292 0.88 -22.48 -19.96
N THR A 293 1.28 -22.70 -21.22
CA THR A 293 1.22 -24.00 -21.85
C THR A 293 2.54 -24.31 -22.54
N LEU A 294 2.87 -25.60 -22.64
CA LEU A 294 4.07 -26.04 -23.35
C LEU A 294 3.83 -26.15 -24.86
N ASN A 295 2.57 -26.18 -25.28
CA ASN A 295 2.22 -26.34 -26.70
C ASN A 295 0.78 -25.89 -26.98
N THR A 296 0.42 -25.77 -28.25
CA THR A 296 -0.91 -25.30 -28.71
C THR A 296 -2.06 -26.27 -28.45
N THR A 297 -1.80 -27.48 -27.97
CA THR A 297 -2.85 -28.48 -27.66
C THR A 297 -3.27 -28.48 -26.19
N GLU A 298 -2.50 -27.86 -25.33
CA GLU A 298 -2.87 -27.67 -23.93
C GLU A 298 -3.92 -26.56 -23.80
N VAL A 299 -4.80 -26.70 -22.82
CA VAL A 299 -5.95 -25.80 -22.66
C VAL A 299 -5.83 -25.05 -21.32
N ILE A 300 -5.86 -23.73 -21.42
CA ILE A 300 -5.95 -22.86 -20.25
C ILE A 300 -7.38 -22.84 -19.72
N ASP A 301 -7.54 -22.87 -18.41
CA ASP A 301 -8.82 -22.58 -17.76
C ASP A 301 -9.09 -21.07 -17.76
N TRP A 302 -9.68 -20.59 -18.85
CA TRP A 302 -9.99 -19.18 -19.05
C TRP A 302 -11.00 -18.61 -18.05
N ASP A 303 -11.72 -19.44 -17.31
CA ASP A 303 -12.70 -19.00 -16.31
C ASP A 303 -12.02 -18.55 -15.01
N GLN A 304 -10.78 -19.01 -14.76
CA GLN A 304 -9.99 -18.60 -13.59
C GLN A 304 -9.17 -17.32 -13.84
N VAL A 305 -8.88 -17.00 -15.09
CA VAL A 305 -8.02 -15.85 -15.45
C VAL A 305 -8.55 -14.51 -14.94
N PRO A 306 -9.86 -14.18 -15.03
CA PRO A 306 -10.38 -12.91 -14.50
C PRO A 306 -10.08 -12.72 -13.01
N ASN A 307 -10.32 -13.73 -12.17
CA ASN A 307 -10.06 -13.66 -10.73
C ASN A 307 -8.58 -13.38 -10.44
N TYR A 308 -7.68 -14.03 -11.17
CA TYR A 308 -6.24 -13.78 -11.05
C TYR A 308 -5.86 -12.36 -11.49
N LEU A 309 -6.41 -11.88 -12.60
CA LEU A 309 -6.11 -10.54 -13.10
C LEU A 309 -6.66 -9.43 -12.18
N ASP A 310 -7.80 -9.65 -11.51
CA ASP A 310 -8.33 -8.72 -10.51
C ASP A 310 -7.35 -8.52 -9.35
N GLU A 311 -6.62 -9.56 -8.94
CA GLU A 311 -5.55 -9.46 -7.95
C GLU A 311 -4.30 -8.74 -8.47
N CYS A 312 -4.12 -8.73 -9.79
CA CYS A 312 -2.98 -8.11 -10.46
C CYS A 312 -3.26 -6.68 -10.95
N THR A 313 -4.40 -6.06 -10.61
CA THR A 313 -4.65 -4.66 -10.95
C THR A 313 -3.76 -3.71 -10.14
N TRP A 314 -3.47 -2.52 -10.68
CA TRP A 314 -2.77 -1.48 -9.95
C TRP A 314 -3.50 -1.10 -8.66
N ASP A 315 -4.84 -1.02 -8.69
CA ASP A 315 -5.65 -0.75 -7.50
C ASP A 315 -5.44 -1.82 -6.41
N SER A 316 -5.45 -3.10 -6.78
CA SER A 316 -5.18 -4.20 -5.86
C SER A 316 -3.75 -4.14 -5.32
N ARG A 317 -2.73 -3.88 -6.18
CA ARG A 317 -1.32 -3.77 -5.76
C ARG A 317 -1.08 -2.61 -4.81
N VAL A 318 -1.71 -1.45 -5.08
CA VAL A 318 -1.58 -0.28 -4.21
C VAL A 318 -2.29 -0.54 -2.89
N ASN A 319 -3.53 -1.00 -2.89
CA ASN A 319 -4.29 -1.25 -1.66
C ASN A 319 -3.67 -2.31 -0.76
N LYS A 320 -3.23 -3.45 -1.34
CA LYS A 320 -2.72 -4.58 -0.55
C LYS A 320 -1.26 -4.44 -0.13
N HIS A 321 -0.45 -3.68 -0.86
CA HIS A 321 0.99 -3.70 -0.67
C HIS A 321 1.66 -2.32 -0.62
N TRP A 322 1.43 -1.45 -1.63
CA TRP A 322 2.14 -0.18 -1.71
C TRP A 322 1.72 0.79 -0.61
N ASN A 323 0.43 0.92 -0.32
CA ASN A 323 -0.02 1.79 0.75
C ASN A 323 0.65 1.42 2.08
N SER A 324 0.63 0.16 2.49
CA SER A 324 1.27 -0.29 3.72
C SER A 324 2.79 -0.12 3.72
N LEU A 325 3.44 -0.13 2.56
CA LEU A 325 4.88 0.09 2.42
C LEU A 325 5.24 1.57 2.47
N ILE A 326 4.44 2.42 1.83
CA ILE A 326 4.62 3.88 1.74
C ILE A 326 4.19 4.54 3.04
N THR A 327 3.07 4.10 3.58
CA THR A 327 2.54 4.54 4.87
C THR A 327 3.12 3.71 6.02
N LYS A 328 4.31 3.10 5.84
CA LYS A 328 4.99 2.51 6.99
C LYS A 328 4.89 3.50 8.13
N THR A 329 4.10 3.10 9.05
CA THR A 329 3.73 3.77 10.26
C THR A 329 4.62 4.97 10.59
N HIS A 330 4.29 6.12 10.03
CA HIS A 330 4.63 7.40 10.63
C HIS A 330 3.49 7.81 11.56
N MET A 331 2.84 6.82 12.16
CA MET A 331 1.99 7.11 13.29
C MET A 331 2.87 7.77 14.32
N ASN A 332 2.86 9.09 14.32
CA ASN A 332 3.61 9.88 15.29
C ASN A 332 2.85 9.79 16.61
N LEU A 333 3.07 8.70 17.31
CA LEU A 333 2.65 8.56 18.69
C LEU A 333 3.75 9.22 19.55
N GLU A 334 3.68 10.53 19.69
CA GLU A 334 4.69 11.31 20.45
C GLU A 334 4.64 10.99 21.93
N LEU A 335 3.44 10.74 22.44
CA LEU A 335 3.17 10.53 23.86
C LEU A 335 1.98 9.57 24.03
N PHE A 336 2.10 8.66 24.99
CA PHE A 336 0.92 7.93 25.48
C PHE A 336 0.70 8.13 26.98
N TYR A 337 -0.52 7.99 27.40
CA TYR A 337 -0.93 8.15 28.78
C TYR A 337 -1.22 6.82 29.43
N VAL A 338 -0.78 6.67 30.67
CA VAL A 338 -1.19 5.58 31.55
C VAL A 338 -1.88 6.18 32.77
N LEU A 339 -3.17 5.88 32.92
CA LEU A 339 -3.98 6.35 34.04
C LEU A 339 -3.78 5.43 35.23
N ALA A 340 -3.21 5.93 36.32
CA ALA A 340 -2.95 5.16 37.53
C ALA A 340 -3.20 6.02 38.76
N LEU A 341 -3.74 5.43 39.82
CA LEU A 341 -3.88 6.12 41.10
C LEU A 341 -2.52 6.44 41.73
N GLN A 342 -1.53 5.61 41.46
CA GLN A 342 -0.16 5.76 41.94
C GLN A 342 0.82 5.12 40.95
N GLU A 343 1.92 5.82 40.66
CA GLU A 343 3.03 5.23 39.93
C GLU A 343 3.68 4.10 40.75
N THR A 344 3.84 2.94 40.13
CA THR A 344 4.50 1.77 40.73
C THR A 344 5.59 1.26 39.80
N PRO A 345 6.63 0.56 40.33
CA PRO A 345 7.65 -0.06 39.49
C PRO A 345 7.08 -1.02 38.43
N GLU A 346 5.96 -1.70 38.75
CA GLU A 346 5.29 -2.61 37.82
C GLU A 346 4.69 -1.86 36.61
N ILE A 347 4.03 -0.71 36.85
CA ILE A 347 3.48 0.13 35.78
C ILE A 347 4.61 0.68 34.90
N VAL A 348 5.71 1.15 35.51
CA VAL A 348 6.89 1.64 34.78
C VAL A 348 7.48 0.52 33.90
N GLU A 349 7.57 -0.70 34.42
CA GLU A 349 8.05 -1.85 33.68
C GLU A 349 7.12 -2.17 32.49
N LYS A 350 5.79 -2.17 32.67
CA LYS A 350 4.82 -2.33 31.59
C LYS A 350 4.99 -1.25 30.51
N CYS A 351 5.12 0.02 30.89
CA CYS A 351 5.34 1.12 29.93
C CYS A 351 6.60 0.95 29.08
N ASN A 352 7.68 0.44 29.68
CA ASN A 352 8.94 0.23 28.97
C ASN A 352 8.94 -0.99 28.05
N ASN A 353 8.02 -1.94 28.24
CA ASN A 353 7.94 -3.19 27.50
C ASN A 353 6.82 -3.24 26.46
N ILE A 354 5.94 -2.25 26.42
CA ILE A 354 4.86 -2.19 25.42
C ILE A 354 5.43 -2.04 24.00
N THR A 355 4.84 -2.74 23.06
CA THR A 355 5.22 -2.67 21.64
C THR A 355 4.57 -1.47 20.99
N LEU A 356 5.36 -0.46 20.61
CA LEU A 356 4.90 0.80 20.02
C LEU A 356 5.44 0.99 18.59
N PRO A 357 4.77 1.81 17.76
CA PRO A 357 5.17 2.01 16.36
C PRO A 357 6.49 2.77 16.20
N SER A 358 6.86 3.57 17.19
CA SER A 358 8.09 4.36 17.24
C SER A 358 8.54 4.51 18.70
N PRO A 359 9.77 4.98 18.98
CA PRO A 359 10.15 5.41 20.31
C PRO A 359 9.20 6.52 20.77
N THR A 360 8.41 6.21 21.79
CA THR A 360 7.33 7.09 22.28
C THR A 360 7.55 7.38 23.76
N GLU A 361 7.39 8.63 24.15
CA GLU A 361 7.37 9.00 25.56
C GLU A 361 6.07 8.53 26.22
N TYR A 362 6.10 8.29 27.52
CA TYR A 362 4.89 8.02 28.28
C TYR A 362 4.72 8.98 29.43
N PHE A 363 3.47 9.19 29.80
CA PHE A 363 3.12 9.97 30.96
C PHE A 363 2.17 9.17 31.86
N ILE A 364 2.69 8.72 33.02
CA ILE A 364 1.84 8.13 34.06
C ILE A 364 1.08 9.26 34.72
N LYS A 365 -0.19 9.39 34.34
CA LYS A 365 -1.05 10.46 34.79
C LYS A 365 -1.78 10.04 36.06
N PRO A 366 -1.64 10.82 37.18
CA PRO A 366 -2.34 10.50 38.40
C PRO A 366 -3.85 10.51 38.22
N GLY A 367 -4.49 9.38 38.50
CA GLY A 367 -5.93 9.25 38.48
C GLY A 367 -6.60 9.90 39.69
N PHE A 368 -7.86 10.26 39.56
CA PHE A 368 -8.68 10.82 40.63
C PHE A 368 -9.25 9.70 41.52
N ASP A 369 -8.78 9.60 42.78
CA ASP A 369 -9.40 8.71 43.78
C ASP A 369 -10.65 9.37 44.38
N ALA A 370 -11.77 9.17 43.72
CA ALA A 370 -13.04 9.77 44.09
C ALA A 370 -13.49 9.50 45.52
N ARG A 371 -13.02 8.39 46.11
CA ARG A 371 -13.31 8.06 47.54
C ARG A 371 -12.63 9.03 48.51
N LYS A 372 -11.65 9.78 48.06
CA LYS A 372 -10.91 10.78 48.86
C LYS A 372 -11.29 12.23 48.51
N MET A 373 -12.10 12.44 47.48
CA MET A 373 -12.51 13.76 47.04
C MET A 373 -13.63 14.30 47.94
N SER A 374 -13.48 15.57 48.36
CA SER A 374 -14.53 16.30 49.09
C SER A 374 -15.59 16.84 48.14
N GLN A 375 -16.74 17.27 48.64
CA GLN A 375 -17.75 17.94 47.81
C GLN A 375 -17.17 19.22 47.17
N GLU A 376 -16.29 19.95 47.87
CA GLU A 376 -15.61 21.12 47.32
C GLU A 376 -14.71 20.78 46.11
N ASP A 377 -14.07 19.60 46.13
CA ASP A 377 -13.29 19.12 44.97
C ASP A 377 -14.20 18.84 43.76
N TRP A 378 -15.32 18.16 43.98
CA TRP A 378 -16.31 17.90 42.93
C TRP A 378 -16.87 19.20 42.35
N ASP A 379 -17.24 20.16 43.19
CA ASP A 379 -17.77 21.45 42.77
C ASP A 379 -16.72 22.23 41.94
N LYS A 380 -15.46 22.17 42.34
CA LYS A 380 -14.35 22.80 41.64
C LYS A 380 -14.17 22.26 40.22
N PHE A 381 -14.37 20.96 40.01
CA PHE A 381 -14.30 20.34 38.70
C PHE A 381 -15.61 20.44 37.90
N GLY A 382 -16.69 20.90 38.51
CA GLY A 382 -18.01 21.01 37.89
C GLY A 382 -18.65 19.64 37.64
N VAL A 383 -18.34 18.65 38.49
CA VAL A 383 -18.77 17.26 38.31
C VAL A 383 -20.03 16.98 39.14
N ALA A 384 -21.03 16.40 38.48
CA ALA A 384 -22.23 15.91 39.14
C ALA A 384 -22.61 14.50 38.60
N LYS A 385 -23.18 13.68 39.47
CA LYS A 385 -23.70 12.36 39.08
C LYS A 385 -24.93 12.52 38.19
N HIS A 386 -25.02 11.71 37.15
CA HIS A 386 -26.22 11.63 36.33
C HIS A 386 -27.41 11.16 37.14
N SER A 387 -28.42 12.01 37.30
CA SER A 387 -29.53 11.80 38.22
C SER A 387 -30.46 10.64 37.83
N ARG A 388 -30.42 10.20 36.60
CA ARG A 388 -31.23 9.14 36.03
C ARG A 388 -30.45 7.93 35.58
N TRP A 389 -29.21 7.76 36.07
CA TRP A 389 -28.39 6.59 35.67
C TRP A 389 -29.01 5.26 36.05
N ASN A 390 -29.72 5.20 37.15
CA ASN A 390 -30.47 4.02 37.57
C ASN A 390 -31.61 3.73 36.57
N ILE A 391 -31.29 2.99 35.51
CA ILE A 391 -32.16 2.80 34.36
C ILE A 391 -32.89 1.45 34.47
N GLU A 392 -34.20 1.43 34.22
CA GLU A 392 -34.96 0.19 34.14
C GLU A 392 -34.58 -0.58 32.86
N GLY A 393 -34.04 -1.78 33.02
CA GLY A 393 -33.61 -2.65 31.93
C GLY A 393 -33.29 -4.07 32.38
N SER A 394 -32.90 -4.93 31.45
CA SER A 394 -32.49 -6.31 31.73
C SER A 394 -31.11 -6.40 32.37
N ASN A 395 -30.27 -5.42 32.15
CA ASN A 395 -28.91 -5.38 32.67
C ASN A 395 -28.88 -4.91 34.13
N LYS A 396 -28.35 -5.74 35.02
CA LYS A 396 -28.27 -5.48 36.47
C LYS A 396 -27.34 -4.29 36.80
N TRP A 397 -26.36 -3.99 35.96
CA TRP A 397 -25.43 -2.87 36.13
C TRP A 397 -26.12 -1.50 36.05
N TRP A 398 -27.17 -1.38 35.28
CA TRP A 398 -27.92 -0.15 35.13
C TRP A 398 -28.93 0.12 36.24
N LYS A 399 -29.17 -0.88 37.12
CA LYS A 399 -30.11 -0.76 38.24
C LYS A 399 -29.45 -0.33 39.54
N ARG A 400 -28.52 0.56 39.45
CA ARG A 400 -27.78 1.13 40.59
C ARG A 400 -27.37 2.55 40.31
N ASP A 401 -27.02 3.29 41.34
CA ASP A 401 -26.40 4.61 41.22
C ASP A 401 -24.96 4.49 40.67
N VAL A 402 -24.52 5.54 40.01
CA VAL A 402 -23.11 5.70 39.62
C VAL A 402 -22.22 5.68 40.86
N MET A 403 -21.21 4.84 40.85
CA MET A 403 -20.27 4.70 41.96
C MET A 403 -19.18 5.80 41.92
N GLU A 404 -18.62 6.11 43.07
CA GLU A 404 -17.53 7.10 43.16
C GLU A 404 -16.30 6.70 42.32
N GLY A 405 -15.99 5.38 42.27
CA GLY A 405 -14.90 4.88 41.42
C GLY A 405 -15.11 5.15 39.93
N GLU A 406 -16.34 5.05 39.45
CA GLU A 406 -16.69 5.34 38.04
C GLU A 406 -16.55 6.84 37.74
N LEU A 407 -16.93 7.69 38.69
CA LEU A 407 -16.75 9.16 38.57
C LEU A 407 -15.26 9.53 38.55
N GLY A 408 -14.46 8.95 39.44
CA GLY A 408 -13.01 9.17 39.49
C GLY A 408 -12.31 8.70 38.21
N CYS A 409 -12.68 7.53 37.70
CA CYS A 409 -12.20 7.02 36.43
C CYS A 409 -12.57 8.00 35.30
N GLY A 410 -13.84 8.33 35.13
CA GLY A 410 -14.30 9.27 34.11
C GLY A 410 -13.60 10.65 34.18
N LEU A 411 -13.40 11.20 35.38
CA LEU A 411 -12.68 12.46 35.53
C LEU A 411 -11.22 12.34 35.13
N SER A 412 -10.56 11.22 35.39
CA SER A 412 -9.19 10.93 34.96
C SER A 412 -9.06 10.91 33.42
N HIS A 413 -10.01 10.32 32.74
CA HIS A 413 -10.07 10.34 31.27
C HIS A 413 -10.32 11.76 30.75
N VAL A 414 -11.29 12.49 31.30
CA VAL A 414 -11.55 13.90 30.93
C VAL A 414 -10.29 14.75 31.05
N ASP A 415 -9.59 14.65 32.17
CA ASP A 415 -8.34 15.42 32.39
C ASP A 415 -7.24 15.03 31.37
N THR A 416 -7.22 13.80 30.95
CA THR A 416 -6.30 13.31 29.91
C THR A 416 -6.66 13.84 28.53
N TRP A 417 -7.94 13.86 28.15
CA TRP A 417 -8.38 14.44 26.88
C TRP A 417 -8.06 15.92 26.80
N VAL A 418 -8.26 16.67 27.91
CA VAL A 418 -7.91 18.10 27.99
C VAL A 418 -6.41 18.33 27.86
N ASP A 419 -5.57 17.48 28.47
CA ASP A 419 -4.12 17.60 28.37
C ASP A 419 -3.65 17.29 26.91
N SER A 420 -4.16 16.23 26.30
CA SER A 420 -3.90 15.90 24.89
C SER A 420 -4.32 17.03 23.95
N TYR A 421 -5.53 17.56 24.14
CA TYR A 421 -6.04 18.70 23.37
C TYR A 421 -5.12 19.92 23.46
N ARG A 422 -4.68 20.28 24.68
CA ARG A 422 -3.78 21.43 24.92
C ARG A 422 -2.40 21.23 24.30
N ARG A 423 -1.91 20.00 24.24
CA ARG A 423 -0.64 19.66 23.59
C ARG A 423 -0.75 19.59 22.07
N GLY A 424 -1.97 19.50 21.54
CA GLY A 424 -2.24 19.39 20.11
C GLY A 424 -1.79 18.07 19.51
N LEU A 425 -1.82 16.96 20.29
CA LEU A 425 -1.38 15.64 19.83
C LEU A 425 -2.23 15.17 18.63
N GLU A 426 -1.58 14.66 17.61
CA GLU A 426 -2.26 14.11 16.43
C GLU A 426 -2.96 12.79 16.76
N THR A 427 -2.36 11.98 17.62
CA THR A 427 -2.87 10.70 18.08
C THR A 427 -2.62 10.54 19.57
N THR A 428 -3.63 10.07 20.29
CA THR A 428 -3.58 9.88 21.74
C THR A 428 -3.89 8.44 22.10
N LEU A 429 -2.89 7.70 22.59
CA LEU A 429 -3.08 6.39 23.19
C LEU A 429 -3.31 6.56 24.69
N ILE A 430 -4.37 5.97 25.21
CA ILE A 430 -4.73 5.99 26.63
C ILE A 430 -4.87 4.56 27.13
N LEU A 431 -4.16 4.26 28.20
CA LEU A 431 -4.15 2.96 28.88
C LEU A 431 -4.54 3.15 30.35
N GLU A 432 -5.27 2.23 30.94
CA GLU A 432 -5.48 2.16 32.38
C GLU A 432 -4.38 1.32 33.04
N GLU A 433 -4.13 1.47 34.34
CA GLU A 433 -3.00 0.82 35.06
C GLU A 433 -3.00 -0.70 35.00
N ASP A 434 -4.16 -1.29 34.73
CA ASP A 434 -4.35 -2.75 34.61
C ASP A 434 -4.20 -3.26 33.16
N PHE A 435 -3.76 -2.40 32.23
CA PHE A 435 -3.53 -2.82 30.84
C PHE A 435 -2.58 -4.01 30.74
N TYR A 436 -2.83 -4.84 29.77
CA TYR A 436 -2.02 -6.01 29.49
C TYR A 436 -1.97 -6.25 27.96
N GLU A 437 -0.75 -6.36 27.42
CA GLU A 437 -0.55 -6.67 26.00
C GLU A 437 -0.46 -8.19 25.81
N ASP A 438 -1.57 -8.80 25.44
CA ASP A 438 -1.64 -10.25 25.14
C ASP A 438 -1.11 -10.58 23.74
N THR A 439 -1.38 -9.70 22.80
CA THR A 439 -0.95 -9.82 21.42
C THR A 439 -0.41 -8.46 20.94
N PRO A 440 0.75 -8.42 20.27
CA PRO A 440 1.27 -7.17 19.72
C PRO A 440 0.27 -6.49 18.80
N VAL A 441 0.10 -5.19 18.97
CA VAL A 441 -0.80 -4.37 18.14
C VAL A 441 -0.22 -4.25 16.74
N ASP A 442 -1.02 -4.50 15.72
CA ASP A 442 -0.68 -4.16 14.34
C ASP A 442 -0.88 -2.66 14.11
N TRP A 443 0.17 -1.89 14.38
CA TRP A 443 0.16 -0.44 14.28
C TRP A 443 -0.07 0.07 12.85
N ALA A 444 0.27 -0.71 11.83
CA ALA A 444 -0.02 -0.34 10.44
C ALA A 444 -1.53 -0.34 10.17
N GLN A 445 -2.24 -1.31 10.72
CA GLN A 445 -3.71 -1.35 10.62
C GLN A 445 -4.36 -0.25 11.48
N VAL A 446 -3.79 0.09 12.64
CA VAL A 446 -4.27 1.23 13.46
C VAL A 446 -4.15 2.54 12.69
N GLU A 447 -3.01 2.78 12.04
CA GLU A 447 -2.83 3.97 11.20
C GLU A 447 -3.80 4.00 10.02
N GLU A 448 -4.03 2.87 9.37
CA GLU A 448 -5.03 2.75 8.31
C GLU A 448 -6.44 3.09 8.81
N LEU A 449 -6.82 2.66 10.01
CA LEU A 449 -8.09 3.02 10.63
C LEU A 449 -8.19 4.55 10.85
N LEU A 450 -7.14 5.17 11.39
CA LEU A 450 -7.08 6.62 11.56
C LEU A 450 -7.20 7.36 10.22
N ASN A 451 -6.52 6.87 9.18
CA ASN A 451 -6.58 7.42 7.82
C ASN A 451 -7.96 7.26 7.18
N ARG A 452 -8.71 6.20 7.50
CA ARG A 452 -10.12 6.03 7.11
C ARG A 452 -11.08 6.94 7.88
N GLY A 453 -10.58 7.68 8.88
CA GLY A 453 -11.34 8.66 9.64
C GLY A 453 -12.00 8.10 10.89
N TYR A 454 -11.56 6.96 11.41
CA TYR A 454 -11.98 6.49 12.71
C TYR A 454 -11.40 7.37 13.82
N ASP A 455 -12.24 7.91 14.68
CA ASP A 455 -11.84 8.85 15.75
C ASP A 455 -11.58 8.14 17.08
N LEU A 456 -12.13 6.95 17.26
CA LEU A 456 -11.93 6.09 18.42
C LEU A 456 -11.62 4.67 17.96
N ILE A 457 -10.51 4.12 18.44
CA ILE A 457 -10.06 2.74 18.16
C ILE A 457 -9.80 2.05 19.50
N TYR A 458 -10.54 0.99 19.78
CA TYR A 458 -10.32 0.19 20.97
C TYR A 458 -9.21 -0.84 20.72
N LEU A 459 -8.21 -0.86 21.59
CA LEU A 459 -7.20 -1.91 21.66
C LEU A 459 -7.54 -2.97 22.70
N GLY A 460 -8.29 -2.59 23.74
CA GLY A 460 -8.77 -3.49 24.78
C GLY A 460 -10.18 -3.12 25.21
N ARG A 461 -11.13 -4.07 25.08
CA ARG A 461 -12.54 -3.90 25.41
C ARG A 461 -13.23 -5.24 25.62
N ASN A 462 -14.39 -5.24 26.25
CA ASN A 462 -15.28 -6.38 26.32
C ASN A 462 -16.49 -6.18 25.39
N ALA A 463 -16.57 -6.95 24.31
CA ALA A 463 -17.71 -6.97 23.41
C ALA A 463 -18.91 -7.61 24.09
N LEU A 464 -20.01 -6.88 24.25
CA LEU A 464 -21.25 -7.41 24.82
C LEU A 464 -22.18 -8.02 23.76
N GLU A 465 -22.17 -7.45 22.57
CA GLU A 465 -23.01 -7.85 21.44
C GLU A 465 -22.16 -8.25 20.22
N ALA A 466 -21.13 -9.07 20.45
CA ALA A 466 -20.18 -9.49 19.41
C ALA A 466 -20.83 -10.07 18.14
N SER A 467 -22.05 -10.60 18.23
CA SER A 467 -22.79 -11.11 17.08
C SER A 467 -23.32 -10.02 16.13
N LEU A 468 -23.36 -8.77 16.56
CA LEU A 468 -23.80 -7.60 15.79
C LEU A 468 -22.62 -6.85 15.17
N GLU A 469 -21.40 -7.15 15.58
CA GLU A 469 -20.19 -6.52 15.08
C GLU A 469 -19.93 -6.88 13.62
N LYS A 470 -19.42 -5.91 12.85
CA LYS A 470 -19.15 -6.08 11.43
C LYS A 470 -17.66 -6.04 11.17
N PRO A 471 -17.10 -7.04 10.48
CA PRO A 471 -15.70 -6.97 10.02
C PRO A 471 -15.46 -5.72 9.18
N ILE A 472 -14.32 -5.07 9.41
CA ILE A 472 -13.90 -3.93 8.60
C ILE A 472 -13.22 -4.47 7.34
N GLU A 473 -13.74 -4.09 6.18
CA GLU A 473 -13.26 -4.58 4.91
C GLU A 473 -11.76 -4.25 4.70
N GLY A 474 -10.97 -5.26 4.38
CA GLY A 474 -9.55 -5.15 4.11
C GLY A 474 -8.66 -5.05 5.36
N LEU A 475 -9.21 -5.17 6.58
CA LEU A 475 -8.44 -5.17 7.83
C LEU A 475 -8.76 -6.43 8.64
N ASP A 476 -7.84 -7.39 8.60
CA ASP A 476 -8.05 -8.68 9.26
C ASP A 476 -8.02 -8.55 10.79
N GLY A 477 -9.03 -9.13 11.44
CA GLY A 477 -9.19 -9.07 12.88
C GLY A 477 -9.82 -7.79 13.43
N TRP A 478 -10.10 -6.78 12.60
CA TRP A 478 -10.75 -5.54 13.01
C TRP A 478 -12.25 -5.54 12.69
N VAL A 479 -13.03 -4.98 13.61
CA VAL A 479 -14.47 -4.89 13.49
C VAL A 479 -14.98 -3.49 13.84
N GLU A 480 -16.08 -3.09 13.23
CA GLU A 480 -16.89 -1.99 13.74
C GLU A 480 -17.59 -2.50 15.01
N PRO A 481 -17.27 -1.93 16.19
CA PRO A 481 -17.82 -2.43 17.43
C PRO A 481 -19.30 -2.11 17.54
N ASP A 482 -20.04 -3.02 18.15
CA ASP A 482 -21.33 -2.73 18.74
C ASP A 482 -21.14 -2.40 20.23
N TYR A 483 -22.16 -2.55 21.05
CA TYR A 483 -22.13 -2.18 22.46
C TYR A 483 -20.98 -2.88 23.23
N THR A 484 -20.13 -2.09 23.89
CA THR A 484 -18.89 -2.55 24.51
C THR A 484 -18.62 -1.89 25.87
N TYR A 485 -17.89 -2.61 26.74
CA TYR A 485 -17.43 -2.14 28.05
C TYR A 485 -15.92 -2.27 28.22
N ASN A 486 -15.43 -1.71 29.34
CA ASN A 486 -14.04 -1.79 29.78
C ASN A 486 -13.08 -1.25 28.72
N SER A 487 -13.19 0.04 28.48
CA SER A 487 -12.33 0.78 27.53
C SER A 487 -10.95 1.07 28.14
N HIS A 488 -10.25 0.02 28.62
CA HIS A 488 -8.99 0.15 29.34
C HIS A 488 -7.76 0.39 28.46
N ALA A 489 -7.92 0.28 27.13
CA ALA A 489 -6.90 0.62 26.15
C ALA A 489 -7.56 1.10 24.86
N TYR A 490 -7.32 2.35 24.48
CA TYR A 490 -7.90 2.93 23.28
C TYR A 490 -7.07 4.07 22.71
N ILE A 491 -7.32 4.36 21.44
CA ILE A 491 -6.69 5.44 20.68
C ILE A 491 -7.77 6.44 20.27
N LEU A 492 -7.46 7.72 20.40
CA LEU A 492 -8.23 8.82 19.83
C LEU A 492 -7.41 9.54 18.75
N SER A 493 -8.07 9.84 17.62
CA SER A 493 -7.54 10.81 16.68
C SER A 493 -7.58 12.23 17.29
N LYS A 494 -6.84 13.17 16.74
CA LYS A 494 -6.94 14.59 17.12
C LYS A 494 -8.39 15.08 17.06
N ARG A 495 -9.12 14.71 16.00
CA ARG A 495 -10.55 15.06 15.87
C ARG A 495 -11.40 14.40 16.95
N GLY A 496 -11.12 13.15 17.32
CA GLY A 496 -11.80 12.46 18.42
C GLY A 496 -11.60 13.17 19.75
N VAL A 497 -10.38 13.60 20.06
CA VAL A 497 -10.08 14.41 21.25
C VAL A 497 -10.81 15.75 21.20
N GLN A 498 -10.82 16.41 20.03
CA GLN A 498 -11.51 17.68 19.84
C GLN A 498 -13.02 17.55 20.08
N ILE A 499 -13.67 16.54 19.51
CA ILE A 499 -15.09 16.24 19.74
C ILE A 499 -15.37 16.08 21.24
N LEU A 500 -14.59 15.26 21.94
CA LEU A 500 -14.79 15.02 23.38
C LEU A 500 -14.63 16.31 24.19
N VAL A 501 -13.64 17.14 23.91
CA VAL A 501 -13.32 18.33 24.70
C VAL A 501 -14.22 19.52 24.36
N GLU A 502 -14.46 19.80 23.09
CA GLU A 502 -15.21 20.99 22.67
C GLU A 502 -16.73 20.80 22.71
N GLU A 503 -17.21 19.60 22.36
CA GLU A 503 -18.65 19.37 22.18
C GLU A 503 -19.30 18.76 23.43
N TYR A 504 -18.63 17.79 24.09
CA TYR A 504 -19.28 16.95 25.09
C TYR A 504 -18.76 17.05 26.51
N MET A 505 -17.52 17.56 26.73
CA MET A 505 -16.87 17.49 28.03
C MET A 505 -17.69 18.18 29.15
N GLU A 506 -18.18 19.41 28.93
CA GLU A 506 -18.89 20.16 29.94
C GLU A 506 -20.23 19.51 30.29
N GLN A 507 -20.92 18.95 29.28
CA GLN A 507 -22.15 18.22 29.50
C GLN A 507 -21.88 16.91 30.27
N TYR A 508 -20.85 16.18 29.89
CA TYR A 508 -20.47 14.93 30.58
C TYR A 508 -20.12 15.19 32.04
N LYS A 509 -19.31 16.17 32.36
CA LYS A 509 -18.97 16.53 33.76
C LYS A 509 -20.20 16.88 34.57
N SER A 510 -21.14 17.61 34.02
CA SER A 510 -22.36 18.02 34.71
C SER A 510 -23.37 16.89 34.93
N GLU A 511 -23.25 15.77 34.22
CA GLU A 511 -24.12 14.59 34.29
C GLU A 511 -23.30 13.29 34.12
N MET A 512 -22.28 13.09 34.98
CA MET A 512 -21.36 11.96 34.84
C MET A 512 -21.98 10.60 35.20
N PHE A 513 -21.68 9.63 34.35
CA PHE A 513 -21.91 8.21 34.52
C PHE A 513 -20.67 7.42 34.06
N ALA A 514 -20.72 6.09 33.96
CA ALA A 514 -19.57 5.32 33.54
C ALA A 514 -19.03 5.79 32.19
N PHE A 515 -17.73 6.05 32.10
CA PHE A 515 -17.14 6.65 30.93
C PHE A 515 -17.17 5.76 29.69
N ASP A 516 -17.19 4.45 29.84
CA ASP A 516 -17.36 3.46 28.77
C ASP A 516 -18.66 3.68 27.99
N GLU A 517 -19.73 3.94 28.72
CA GLU A 517 -21.04 4.28 28.15
C GLU A 517 -20.99 5.63 27.44
N PHE A 518 -20.27 6.59 28.01
CA PHE A 518 -20.13 7.90 27.42
C PHE A 518 -19.38 7.85 26.08
N LEU A 519 -18.28 7.09 25.99
CA LEU A 519 -17.58 6.90 24.72
C LEU A 519 -18.48 6.22 23.67
N SER A 520 -19.19 5.17 24.06
CA SER A 520 -20.12 4.45 23.17
C SER A 520 -21.24 5.36 22.67
N ILE A 521 -21.76 6.24 23.49
CA ILE A 521 -22.81 7.23 23.12
C ILE A 521 -22.21 8.28 22.17
N THR A 522 -21.06 8.84 22.50
CA THR A 522 -20.45 9.93 21.74
C THR A 522 -20.09 9.50 20.32
N PHE A 523 -19.55 8.30 20.16
CA PHE A 523 -19.12 7.78 18.85
C PHE A 523 -20.13 6.86 18.15
N GLY A 524 -21.38 6.83 18.65
CA GLY A 524 -22.50 6.16 17.98
C GLY A 524 -22.50 4.64 18.06
N MET A 525 -21.75 4.05 18.99
CA MET A 525 -21.59 2.60 19.19
C MET A 525 -22.60 2.01 20.17
N THR A 526 -23.67 2.70 20.51
CA THR A 526 -24.69 2.22 21.45
C THR A 526 -26.00 1.95 20.74
N HIS A 527 -26.65 0.84 21.09
CA HIS A 527 -28.06 0.61 20.77
C HIS A 527 -29.02 1.29 21.78
N ARG A 528 -28.49 1.95 22.78
CA ARG A 528 -29.26 2.71 23.77
C ARG A 528 -29.73 4.05 23.21
N GLN A 529 -30.65 3.99 22.25
CA GLN A 529 -31.21 5.17 21.59
C GLN A 529 -31.93 6.11 22.55
N ASP A 530 -32.43 5.60 23.67
CA ASP A 530 -33.01 6.38 24.75
C ASP A 530 -32.00 7.34 25.39
N ILE A 531 -30.80 6.86 25.72
CA ILE A 531 -29.73 7.69 26.28
C ILE A 531 -29.17 8.62 25.20
N LEU A 532 -28.92 8.11 24.00
CA LEU A 532 -28.41 8.91 22.88
C LEU A 532 -29.36 10.07 22.56
N ALA A 533 -30.68 9.85 22.53
CA ALA A 533 -31.65 10.89 22.28
C ALA A 533 -31.66 11.95 23.39
N GLU A 534 -31.46 11.57 24.64
CA GLU A 534 -31.37 12.49 25.76
C GLU A 534 -30.11 13.38 25.70
N TYR A 535 -28.96 12.80 25.31
CA TYR A 535 -27.71 13.54 25.13
C TYR A 535 -27.70 14.40 23.88
N SER A 536 -28.22 13.89 22.75
CA SER A 536 -28.25 14.63 21.47
C SER A 536 -29.36 15.66 21.39
N GLY A 537 -30.38 15.58 22.23
CA GLY A 537 -31.51 16.53 22.26
C GLY A 537 -31.26 17.80 23.04
N LYS A 538 -30.09 17.98 23.63
CA LYS A 538 -29.65 19.17 24.35
C LYS A 538 -28.70 19.99 23.52
#